data_df4fc91dd15b0faa7601534b6152f06d
#
_entry.id   df4fc91dd15b0faa7601534b6152f06d
#
_cell.length_a   1.000
_cell.length_b   1.000
_cell.length_c   1.000
_cell.angle_alpha   90.00
_cell.angle_beta   90.00
_cell.angle_gamma   90.00
#
_symmetry.space_group_name_H-M   'P 1'
#
loop_
_entity.id
_entity.type
_entity.pdbx_description
1 polymer ?
#
loop_
_entity_poly.entity_id
_entity_poly.type
_entity_poly.pdbx_seq_one_letter_code
_entity_poly.pdbx_strand_id
1 'polypeptide(L)'
;MTSRPRPGSHDLRAMALVAGLAIGIASAEGAAPSAPPSAPDLRTARVVDLSHPFDERTLYWPTAPSGFRLERLHYGQTEGGFFYSAYAFCAPEHGGTHLDAPIHFGEGRWPVDQVPVDRLVRPAIVIDVAAAAAADADHRLSVDELRTWEARHGRIPEGAMVLLRTGWSARWPDKKRYLGDDTPGDASRLHFPSYGADAARILVADRKVTALGVDTASIDHGPSKDFPVHQIVAAANVLGLENLTGLDALPPTEAWVIALPMKIAGGSGGPLRAIALLP
;
A
#
# COMPACT_ATOMS: atom_id res chain seq x y z
N MET A 1 -25.44 36.12 -86.98
CA MET A 1 -26.50 37.20 -87.10
C MET A 1 -27.19 37.28 -85.74
N THR A 2 -27.02 38.39 -85.04
CA THR A 2 -27.99 39.17 -84.32
C THR A 2 -28.68 38.44 -83.14
N SER A 3 -28.79 38.88 -81.92
CA SER A 3 -28.61 40.17 -81.26
C SER A 3 -28.93 39.96 -79.74
N ARG A 4 -28.29 40.71 -78.92
CA ARG A 4 -28.62 40.92 -77.46
C ARG A 4 -30.01 41.52 -77.28
N PRO A 5 -30.68 41.54 -76.05
CA PRO A 5 -30.12 42.30 -74.92
C PRO A 5 -30.38 41.72 -73.48
N ARG A 6 -29.70 42.34 -72.53
CA ARG A 6 -29.95 42.40 -71.09
C ARG A 6 -31.15 43.36 -70.77
N PRO A 7 -31.66 43.59 -69.52
CA PRO A 7 -31.11 43.36 -68.20
C PRO A 7 -32.16 42.97 -67.13
N GLY A 8 -31.74 42.88 -65.84
CA GLY A 8 -32.65 42.96 -64.66
C GLY A 8 -32.06 42.46 -63.37
N SER A 9 -31.50 43.40 -62.61
CA SER A 9 -30.99 43.24 -61.25
C SER A 9 -32.11 43.15 -60.21
N HIS A 10 -31.96 42.30 -59.18
CA HIS A 10 -32.41 42.59 -57.83
C HIS A 10 -31.58 41.80 -56.80
N ASP A 11 -30.78 42.52 -56.05
CA ASP A 11 -30.08 42.10 -54.83
C ASP A 11 -31.08 41.74 -53.73
N LEU A 12 -30.91 40.61 -53.12
CA LEU A 12 -31.42 40.33 -51.77
C LEU A 12 -30.32 39.60 -51.00
N ARG A 13 -29.54 40.35 -50.24
CA ARG A 13 -28.61 39.86 -49.25
C ARG A 13 -29.40 39.28 -48.07
N ALA A 14 -29.37 37.97 -47.91
CA ALA A 14 -29.78 37.32 -46.65
C ALA A 14 -28.55 37.14 -45.79
N MET A 15 -28.45 37.94 -44.72
CA MET A 15 -27.46 37.74 -43.65
C MET A 15 -27.87 36.52 -42.83
N ALA A 16 -27.10 35.43 -42.96
CA ALA A 16 -27.19 34.30 -42.04
C ALA A 16 -26.33 34.62 -40.79
N LEU A 17 -26.98 34.80 -39.68
CA LEU A 17 -26.35 34.97 -38.36
C LEU A 17 -25.98 33.55 -37.88
N VAL A 18 -24.68 33.21 -37.94
CA VAL A 18 -24.14 31.96 -37.33
C VAL A 18 -23.84 32.31 -35.86
N ALA A 19 -24.73 31.89 -34.96
CA ALA A 19 -24.45 31.92 -33.53
C ALA A 19 -23.51 30.76 -33.23
N GLY A 20 -22.22 31.07 -33.06
CA GLY A 20 -21.20 30.11 -32.58
C GLY A 20 -21.41 29.78 -31.12
N LEU A 21 -21.88 28.56 -30.81
CA LEU A 21 -21.94 28.02 -29.47
C LEU A 21 -20.51 27.60 -29.09
N ALA A 22 -19.78 28.43 -28.36
CA ALA A 22 -18.50 28.05 -27.77
C ALA A 22 -18.76 27.12 -26.60
N ILE A 23 -18.62 25.81 -26.82
CA ILE A 23 -18.57 24.83 -25.73
C ILE A 23 -17.20 25.00 -25.07
N GLY A 24 -17.18 25.68 -23.93
CA GLY A 24 -16.01 25.73 -23.06
C GLY A 24 -15.73 24.34 -22.51
N ILE A 25 -14.72 23.66 -23.07
CA ILE A 25 -14.13 22.48 -22.43
C ILE A 25 -13.38 23.01 -21.22
N ALA A 26 -13.99 22.92 -20.03
CA ALA A 26 -13.29 23.10 -18.79
C ALA A 26 -12.29 21.96 -18.66
N SER A 27 -11.02 22.22 -18.96
CA SER A 27 -9.93 21.35 -18.62
C SER A 27 -9.93 21.22 -17.10
N ALA A 28 -10.23 20.04 -16.58
CA ALA A 28 -9.98 19.73 -15.19
C ALA A 28 -8.46 19.79 -14.97
N GLU A 29 -7.95 20.97 -14.59
CA GLU A 29 -6.59 21.12 -14.11
C GLU A 29 -6.47 20.23 -12.89
N GLY A 30 -5.75 19.12 -13.05
CA GLY A 30 -5.40 18.25 -11.94
C GLY A 30 -4.68 19.08 -10.86
N ALA A 31 -5.17 19.05 -9.64
CA ALA A 31 -4.54 19.73 -8.51
C ALA A 31 -3.04 19.42 -8.52
N ALA A 32 -2.21 20.47 -8.37
CA ALA A 32 -0.78 20.32 -8.26
C ALA A 32 -0.43 19.32 -7.14
N PRO A 33 0.63 18.52 -7.29
CA PRO A 33 1.04 17.58 -6.25
C PRO A 33 1.28 18.35 -4.94
N SER A 34 0.69 17.89 -3.84
CA SER A 34 0.99 18.44 -2.52
C SER A 34 2.47 18.20 -2.20
N ALA A 35 3.12 19.20 -1.61
CA ALA A 35 4.49 18.99 -1.11
C ALA A 35 4.45 17.86 -0.06
N PRO A 36 5.45 16.96 -0.06
CA PRO A 36 5.53 15.94 0.98
C PRO A 36 5.65 16.64 2.35
N PRO A 37 5.04 16.07 3.42
CA PRO A 37 5.19 16.62 4.75
C PRO A 37 6.68 16.68 5.14
N SER A 38 7.09 17.74 5.84
CA SER A 38 8.43 17.85 6.39
C SER A 38 8.71 16.69 7.34
N ALA A 39 9.97 16.23 7.38
CA ALA A 39 10.36 15.21 8.35
C ALA A 39 10.11 15.71 9.79
N PRO A 40 9.53 14.90 10.67
CA PRO A 40 9.28 15.29 12.05
C PRO A 40 10.58 15.47 12.83
N ASP A 41 10.56 16.38 13.80
CA ASP A 41 11.68 16.52 14.74
C ASP A 41 11.71 15.29 15.67
N LEU A 42 12.72 14.44 15.53
CA LEU A 42 12.86 13.21 16.31
C LEU A 42 12.92 13.44 17.84
N ARG A 43 13.19 14.67 18.30
CA ARG A 43 13.22 15.00 19.73
C ARG A 43 11.83 15.14 20.34
N THR A 44 10.84 15.45 19.52
CA THR A 44 9.46 15.73 19.95
C THR A 44 8.43 14.80 19.31
N ALA A 45 8.80 14.09 18.26
CA ALA A 45 7.90 13.21 17.53
C ALA A 45 7.31 12.11 18.44
N ARG A 46 6.00 11.93 18.34
CA ARG A 46 5.34 10.77 18.94
C ARG A 46 5.61 9.53 18.09
N VAL A 47 6.11 8.48 18.69
CA VAL A 47 6.40 7.20 18.02
C VAL A 47 5.21 6.25 18.21
N VAL A 48 4.74 5.66 17.10
CA VAL A 48 3.70 4.62 17.11
C VAL A 48 4.31 3.33 16.55
N ASP A 49 4.15 2.23 17.28
CA ASP A 49 4.57 0.90 16.81
C ASP A 49 3.53 0.34 15.85
N LEU A 50 3.97 -0.06 14.67
CA LEU A 50 3.12 -0.61 13.62
C LEU A 50 3.30 -2.12 13.44
N SER A 51 3.93 -2.81 14.39
CA SER A 51 4.30 -4.22 14.25
C SER A 51 3.65 -5.09 15.31
N HIS A 52 3.19 -6.27 14.90
CA HIS A 52 2.84 -7.34 15.81
C HIS A 52 4.09 -8.01 16.37
N PRO A 53 4.07 -8.51 17.63
CA PRO A 53 5.17 -9.32 18.16
C PRO A 53 5.25 -10.65 17.42
N PHE A 54 6.48 -11.17 17.28
CA PHE A 54 6.73 -12.50 16.75
C PHE A 54 6.76 -13.52 17.90
N ASP A 55 5.80 -14.44 17.87
CA ASP A 55 5.67 -15.57 18.80
C ASP A 55 5.07 -16.79 18.08
N GLU A 56 4.76 -17.85 18.81
CA GLU A 56 4.16 -19.08 18.27
C GLU A 56 2.79 -18.85 17.60
N ARG A 57 2.11 -17.74 17.89
CA ARG A 57 0.82 -17.37 17.32
C ARG A 57 0.94 -16.47 16.11
N THR A 58 2.17 -16.12 15.71
CA THR A 58 2.41 -15.31 14.52
C THR A 58 1.79 -15.96 13.30
N LEU A 59 0.97 -15.21 12.58
CA LEU A 59 0.24 -15.71 11.43
C LEU A 59 1.14 -15.70 10.18
N TYR A 60 1.07 -16.80 9.48
CA TYR A 60 1.73 -17.04 8.20
C TYR A 60 0.70 -17.45 7.16
N TRP A 61 1.06 -17.30 5.90
CA TRP A 61 0.22 -17.80 4.81
C TRP A 61 -0.11 -19.29 5.02
N PRO A 62 -1.33 -19.76 4.71
CA PRO A 62 -1.74 -21.13 5.05
C PRO A 62 -0.86 -22.24 4.47
N THR A 63 -0.20 -21.98 3.33
CA THR A 63 0.71 -22.93 2.68
C THR A 63 2.17 -22.77 3.10
N ALA A 64 2.49 -21.87 4.04
CA ALA A 64 3.84 -21.75 4.57
C ALA A 64 4.29 -23.06 5.24
N PRO A 65 5.54 -23.48 5.03
CA PRO A 65 6.01 -24.79 5.53
C PRO A 65 6.16 -24.84 7.05
N SER A 66 6.23 -23.69 7.72
CA SER A 66 6.39 -23.56 9.17
C SER A 66 5.90 -22.19 9.65
N GLY A 67 5.77 -22.03 10.97
CA GLY A 67 5.58 -20.75 11.65
C GLY A 67 6.88 -20.23 12.27
N PHE A 68 6.76 -19.16 13.07
CA PHE A 68 7.87 -18.64 13.87
C PHE A 68 8.22 -19.62 14.99
N ARG A 69 9.51 -19.89 15.15
CA ARG A 69 10.03 -20.72 16.22
C ARG A 69 11.19 -20.00 16.90
N LEU A 70 11.09 -19.88 18.22
CA LEU A 70 12.14 -19.34 19.09
C LEU A 70 12.74 -20.50 19.91
N GLU A 71 14.00 -20.77 19.72
CA GLU A 71 14.73 -21.82 20.42
C GLU A 71 15.61 -21.18 21.50
N ARG A 72 15.48 -21.67 22.75
CA ARG A 72 16.34 -21.24 23.85
C ARG A 72 17.67 -21.97 23.78
N LEU A 73 18.75 -21.24 23.52
CA LEU A 73 20.12 -21.78 23.53
C LEU A 73 20.71 -21.77 24.95
N HIS A 74 20.46 -20.69 25.70
CA HIS A 74 20.87 -20.54 27.09
C HIS A 74 19.93 -19.60 27.86
N TYR A 75 19.76 -19.87 29.15
CA TYR A 75 19.01 -18.97 30.04
C TYR A 75 19.36 -19.29 31.49
N GLY A 76 20.14 -18.46 32.16
CA GLY A 76 20.50 -18.66 33.56
C GLY A 76 21.87 -18.08 33.93
N GLN A 77 22.33 -18.43 35.14
CA GLN A 77 23.66 -18.08 35.60
C GLN A 77 24.71 -18.91 34.88
N THR A 78 25.80 -18.27 34.49
CA THR A 78 26.98 -18.92 33.91
C THR A 78 27.93 -19.38 35.06
N GLU A 79 28.90 -20.22 34.73
CA GLU A 79 29.97 -20.60 35.65
C GLU A 79 30.78 -19.38 36.13
N GLY A 80 30.85 -18.32 35.33
CA GLY A 80 31.49 -17.03 35.71
C GLY A 80 30.67 -16.15 36.63
N GLY A 81 29.49 -16.57 37.13
CA GLY A 81 28.66 -15.88 38.09
C GLY A 81 27.82 -14.72 37.54
N PHE A 82 27.63 -14.62 36.24
CA PHE A 82 26.73 -13.63 35.60
C PHE A 82 25.56 -14.31 34.87
N PHE A 83 24.46 -13.60 34.78
CA PHE A 83 23.29 -14.06 34.01
C PHE A 83 23.54 -13.92 32.50
N TYR A 84 23.16 -14.94 31.72
CA TYR A 84 23.20 -14.93 30.26
C TYR A 84 21.95 -15.53 29.70
N SER A 85 21.41 -14.95 28.60
CA SER A 85 20.33 -15.54 27.81
C SER A 85 20.64 -15.41 26.33
N ALA A 86 20.42 -16.48 25.57
CA ALA A 86 20.58 -16.51 24.13
C ALA A 86 19.52 -17.39 23.50
N TYR A 87 19.07 -16.96 22.34
CA TYR A 87 18.04 -17.65 21.55
C TYR A 87 18.44 -17.70 20.09
N ALA A 88 17.97 -18.71 19.38
CA ALA A 88 17.92 -18.77 17.93
C ALA A 88 16.46 -18.68 17.49
N PHE A 89 16.20 -18.18 16.27
CA PHE A 89 14.87 -18.24 15.69
C PHE A 89 14.93 -18.75 14.25
N CYS A 90 13.80 -19.31 13.80
CA CYS A 90 13.59 -19.75 12.43
C CYS A 90 12.16 -19.38 12.04
N ALA A 91 12.00 -18.81 10.83
CA ALA A 91 10.71 -18.44 10.28
C ALA A 91 10.81 -18.31 8.75
N PRO A 92 9.72 -18.49 7.98
CA PRO A 92 9.62 -17.99 6.62
C PRO A 92 9.76 -16.46 6.59
N GLU A 93 10.21 -15.90 5.47
CA GLU A 93 10.38 -14.45 5.29
C GLU A 93 9.04 -13.69 5.35
N HIS A 94 7.97 -14.30 4.80
CA HIS A 94 6.64 -13.71 4.66
C HIS A 94 5.69 -14.22 5.74
N GLY A 95 5.45 -13.39 6.73
CA GLY A 95 4.55 -13.66 7.86
C GLY A 95 4.85 -12.75 9.05
N GLY A 96 3.90 -12.60 9.96
CA GLY A 96 3.95 -11.53 10.92
C GLY A 96 4.00 -10.17 10.21
N THR A 97 4.36 -9.11 10.91
CA THR A 97 4.63 -7.82 10.26
C THR A 97 5.92 -7.90 9.46
N HIS A 98 5.84 -7.78 8.14
CA HIS A 98 6.98 -7.98 7.23
C HIS A 98 6.94 -7.04 6.03
N LEU A 99 8.04 -7.00 5.30
CA LEU A 99 8.20 -6.30 4.04
C LEU A 99 8.40 -7.32 2.91
N ASP A 100 7.66 -7.11 1.82
CA ASP A 100 7.89 -7.78 0.55
C ASP A 100 8.83 -6.94 -0.30
N ALA A 101 9.97 -7.54 -0.66
CA ALA A 101 10.86 -6.95 -1.65
C ALA A 101 10.33 -7.20 -3.07
N PRO A 102 10.62 -6.34 -4.04
CA PRO A 102 10.11 -6.46 -5.41
C PRO A 102 10.38 -7.82 -6.08
N ILE A 103 11.47 -8.49 -5.73
CA ILE A 103 11.81 -9.82 -6.27
C ILE A 103 10.76 -10.88 -5.91
N HIS A 104 9.97 -10.66 -4.85
CA HIS A 104 8.95 -11.63 -4.40
C HIS A 104 7.98 -12.03 -5.54
N PHE A 105 7.54 -11.06 -6.35
CA PHE A 105 6.68 -11.29 -7.52
C PHE A 105 7.28 -10.76 -8.83
N GLY A 106 8.52 -10.28 -8.82
CA GLY A 106 9.19 -9.70 -9.99
C GLY A 106 10.56 -10.31 -10.24
N GLU A 107 10.70 -11.19 -11.22
CA GLU A 107 11.98 -11.74 -11.64
C GLU A 107 12.99 -10.63 -11.99
N GLY A 108 14.20 -10.72 -11.43
CA GLY A 108 15.27 -9.74 -11.65
C GLY A 108 15.03 -8.36 -10.98
N ARG A 109 14.03 -8.23 -10.12
CA ARG A 109 13.81 -7.04 -9.29
C ARG A 109 14.66 -7.07 -8.03
N TRP A 110 14.61 -5.98 -7.25
CA TRP A 110 15.42 -5.86 -6.04
C TRP A 110 15.10 -6.94 -5.00
N PRO A 111 16.06 -7.75 -4.56
CA PRO A 111 15.95 -8.47 -3.31
C PRO A 111 16.03 -7.51 -2.12
N VAL A 112 15.65 -7.98 -0.92
CA VAL A 112 15.49 -7.12 0.25
C VAL A 112 16.78 -6.41 0.67
N ASP A 113 17.94 -7.02 0.46
CA ASP A 113 19.25 -6.43 0.78
C ASP A 113 19.68 -5.33 -0.21
N GLN A 114 19.05 -5.25 -1.38
CA GLN A 114 19.33 -4.25 -2.42
C GLN A 114 18.29 -3.12 -2.47
N VAL A 115 17.25 -3.18 -1.64
CA VAL A 115 16.30 -2.07 -1.52
C VAL A 115 17.05 -0.81 -1.06
N PRO A 116 16.98 0.32 -1.81
CA PRO A 116 17.61 1.56 -1.40
C PRO A 116 17.06 2.04 -0.05
N VAL A 117 17.95 2.39 0.87
CA VAL A 117 17.57 2.69 2.27
C VAL A 117 16.65 3.91 2.38
N ASP A 118 16.76 4.85 1.45
CA ASP A 118 15.87 6.01 1.38
C ASP A 118 14.42 5.64 1.04
N ARG A 119 14.17 4.44 0.47
CA ARG A 119 12.82 3.90 0.25
C ARG A 119 12.16 3.38 1.53
N LEU A 120 12.94 3.12 2.56
CA LEU A 120 12.50 2.52 3.82
C LEU A 120 12.15 3.57 4.90
N VAL A 121 12.39 4.86 4.61
CA VAL A 121 12.08 5.99 5.50
C VAL A 121 11.38 7.07 4.69
N ARG A 122 10.05 7.13 4.76
CA ARG A 122 9.24 7.99 3.89
C ARG A 122 8.05 8.62 4.59
N PRO A 123 7.54 9.76 4.08
CA PRO A 123 6.22 10.25 4.47
C PRO A 123 5.15 9.19 4.18
N ALA A 124 4.16 9.09 5.05
CA ALA A 124 3.08 8.11 4.95
C ALA A 124 1.72 8.77 4.83
N ILE A 125 0.88 8.15 4.03
CA ILE A 125 -0.53 8.48 3.79
C ILE A 125 -1.37 7.32 4.32
N VAL A 126 -2.42 7.61 5.08
CA VAL A 126 -3.35 6.59 5.56
C VAL A 126 -4.69 6.75 4.85
N ILE A 127 -5.10 5.73 4.13
CA ILE A 127 -6.44 5.63 3.53
C ILE A 127 -7.26 4.70 4.43
N ASP A 128 -8.32 5.25 5.02
CA ASP A 128 -9.19 4.50 5.95
C ASP A 128 -10.42 3.98 5.22
N VAL A 129 -10.52 2.65 5.12
CA VAL A 129 -11.67 1.92 4.57
C VAL A 129 -12.31 0.97 5.60
N ALA A 130 -12.03 1.16 6.91
CA ALA A 130 -12.47 0.24 7.95
C ALA A 130 -13.99 0.04 7.98
N ALA A 131 -14.78 1.08 7.70
CA ALA A 131 -16.25 0.96 7.64
C ALA A 131 -16.71 0.08 6.45
N ALA A 132 -16.10 0.23 5.27
CA ALA A 132 -16.40 -0.60 4.11
C ALA A 132 -15.94 -2.04 4.32
N ALA A 133 -14.73 -2.23 4.87
CA ALA A 133 -14.18 -3.55 5.21
C ALA A 133 -15.01 -4.29 6.28
N ALA A 134 -15.61 -3.56 7.22
CA ALA A 134 -16.52 -4.17 8.21
C ALA A 134 -17.82 -4.67 7.57
N ALA A 135 -18.28 -4.03 6.50
CA ALA A 135 -19.49 -4.43 5.78
C ALA A 135 -19.23 -5.54 4.74
N ASP A 136 -18.02 -5.58 4.17
CA ASP A 136 -17.59 -6.56 3.17
C ASP A 136 -16.17 -7.03 3.48
N ALA A 137 -16.04 -8.30 3.87
CA ALA A 137 -14.75 -8.91 4.18
C ALA A 137 -13.79 -8.97 2.96
N ASP A 138 -14.33 -8.93 1.74
CA ASP A 138 -13.55 -8.97 0.50
C ASP A 138 -13.41 -7.59 -0.15
N HIS A 139 -13.66 -6.53 0.63
CA HIS A 139 -13.56 -5.16 0.17
C HIS A 139 -12.18 -4.86 -0.45
N ARG A 140 -12.19 -4.15 -1.56
CA ARG A 140 -10.99 -3.72 -2.27
C ARG A 140 -11.03 -2.22 -2.46
N LEU A 141 -10.00 -1.52 -1.98
CA LEU A 141 -9.86 -0.08 -2.23
C LEU A 141 -10.12 0.23 -3.71
N SER A 142 -11.18 0.96 -3.98
CA SER A 142 -11.58 1.35 -5.32
C SER A 142 -10.90 2.66 -5.77
N VAL A 143 -10.93 2.93 -7.08
CA VAL A 143 -10.46 4.20 -7.65
C VAL A 143 -11.29 5.39 -7.13
N ASP A 144 -12.59 5.20 -6.93
CA ASP A 144 -13.46 6.27 -6.45
C ASP A 144 -13.21 6.61 -4.98
N GLU A 145 -12.91 5.63 -4.13
CA GLU A 145 -12.49 5.87 -2.75
C GLU A 145 -11.13 6.59 -2.71
N LEU A 146 -10.17 6.18 -3.53
CA LEU A 146 -8.89 6.85 -3.67
C LEU A 146 -9.06 8.31 -4.09
N ARG A 147 -9.88 8.58 -5.11
CA ARG A 147 -10.19 9.95 -5.56
C ARG A 147 -10.92 10.76 -4.50
N THR A 148 -11.87 10.14 -3.79
CA THR A 148 -12.59 10.77 -2.68
C THR A 148 -11.64 11.14 -1.55
N TRP A 149 -10.68 10.28 -1.24
CA TRP A 149 -9.63 10.59 -0.27
C TRP A 149 -8.79 11.79 -0.73
N GLU A 150 -8.32 11.78 -1.98
CA GLU A 150 -7.53 12.88 -2.56
C GLU A 150 -8.30 14.22 -2.64
N ALA A 151 -9.59 14.17 -2.88
CA ALA A 151 -10.42 15.37 -2.88
C ALA A 151 -10.49 16.05 -1.49
N ARG A 152 -10.32 15.28 -0.42
CA ARG A 152 -10.37 15.76 0.97
C ARG A 152 -9.00 16.18 1.50
N HIS A 153 -7.95 15.47 1.12
CA HIS A 153 -6.63 15.57 1.74
C HIS A 153 -5.53 16.06 0.78
N GLY A 154 -5.87 16.28 -0.48
CA GLY A 154 -4.91 16.63 -1.53
C GLY A 154 -4.34 15.39 -2.24
N ARG A 155 -3.70 15.66 -3.38
CA ARG A 155 -3.07 14.59 -4.18
C ARG A 155 -1.96 13.91 -3.38
N ILE A 156 -1.92 12.59 -3.42
CA ILE A 156 -0.86 11.79 -2.77
C ILE A 156 0.51 12.21 -3.34
N PRO A 157 1.47 12.61 -2.49
CA PRO A 157 2.78 13.05 -2.92
C PRO A 157 3.62 11.90 -3.48
N GLU A 158 4.45 12.22 -4.48
CA GLU A 158 5.42 11.26 -5.04
C GLU A 158 6.39 10.79 -3.95
N GLY A 159 6.69 9.51 -3.95
CA GLY A 159 7.61 8.90 -2.99
C GLY A 159 7.01 8.59 -1.61
N ALA A 160 5.72 8.81 -1.39
CA ALA A 160 5.06 8.43 -0.13
C ALA A 160 4.89 6.91 -0.03
N MET A 161 4.77 6.41 1.19
CA MET A 161 4.17 5.11 1.50
C MET A 161 2.66 5.31 1.67
N VAL A 162 1.84 4.45 1.07
CA VAL A 162 0.39 4.46 1.27
C VAL A 162 -0.01 3.28 2.13
N LEU A 163 -0.65 3.58 3.27
CA LEU A 163 -1.09 2.59 4.25
C LEU A 163 -2.62 2.48 4.18
N LEU A 164 -3.13 1.32 3.88
CA LEU A 164 -4.56 1.03 3.87
C LEU A 164 -4.98 0.51 5.24
N ARG A 165 -5.78 1.30 5.96
CA ARG A 165 -6.38 0.91 7.22
C ARG A 165 -7.71 0.23 6.96
N THR A 166 -7.80 -1.06 7.22
CA THR A 166 -9.02 -1.85 7.11
C THR A 166 -9.67 -2.13 8.47
N GLY A 167 -8.92 -1.90 9.57
CA GLY A 167 -9.31 -2.26 10.93
C GLY A 167 -9.15 -3.76 11.22
N TRP A 168 -8.53 -4.49 10.31
CA TRP A 168 -8.41 -5.94 10.39
C TRP A 168 -7.41 -6.41 11.46
N SER A 169 -6.41 -5.60 11.77
CA SER A 169 -5.41 -5.90 12.82
C SER A 169 -6.04 -6.22 14.18
N ALA A 170 -7.24 -5.72 14.47
CA ALA A 170 -7.99 -6.05 15.69
C ALA A 170 -8.41 -7.54 15.80
N ARG A 171 -8.28 -8.31 14.72
CA ARG A 171 -8.55 -9.75 14.67
C ARG A 171 -7.32 -10.61 14.94
N TRP A 172 -6.13 -9.99 14.94
CA TRP A 172 -4.88 -10.67 15.24
C TRP A 172 -4.83 -11.13 16.71
N PRO A 173 -4.30 -12.31 17.04
CA PRO A 173 -3.74 -13.36 16.19
C PRO A 173 -4.72 -14.52 15.93
N ASP A 174 -6.03 -14.27 15.92
CA ASP A 174 -7.03 -15.32 15.64
C ASP A 174 -7.01 -15.64 14.13
N LYS A 175 -6.38 -16.76 13.76
CA LYS A 175 -6.15 -17.15 12.38
C LYS A 175 -7.44 -17.19 11.56
N LYS A 176 -8.50 -17.80 12.09
CA LYS A 176 -9.78 -17.95 11.39
C LYS A 176 -10.46 -16.59 11.17
N ARG A 177 -10.48 -15.74 12.18
CA ARG A 177 -11.06 -14.40 12.07
C ARG A 177 -10.24 -13.49 11.17
N TYR A 178 -8.91 -13.65 11.18
CA TYR A 178 -7.98 -12.79 10.43
C TYR A 178 -7.87 -13.18 8.96
N LEU A 179 -7.76 -14.48 8.65
CA LEU A 179 -7.62 -15.00 7.29
C LEU A 179 -8.95 -15.39 6.64
N GLY A 180 -10.06 -15.52 7.42
CA GLY A 180 -11.33 -16.04 6.93
C GLY A 180 -11.44 -17.57 7.01
N ASP A 181 -10.32 -18.27 6.91
CA ASP A 181 -10.21 -19.72 7.05
C ASP A 181 -8.91 -20.09 7.80
N ASP A 182 -8.94 -21.21 8.53
CA ASP A 182 -7.79 -21.71 9.30
C ASP A 182 -7.33 -23.11 8.86
N THR A 183 -7.85 -23.61 7.73
CA THR A 183 -7.48 -24.92 7.19
C THR A 183 -6.00 -24.95 6.82
N PRO A 184 -5.19 -25.85 7.41
CA PRO A 184 -3.76 -25.93 7.09
C PRO A 184 -3.54 -26.35 5.63
N GLY A 185 -2.62 -25.65 4.95
CA GLY A 185 -2.24 -25.96 3.57
C GLY A 185 -3.25 -25.49 2.51
N ASP A 186 -4.36 -24.86 2.89
CA ASP A 186 -5.39 -24.39 1.98
C ASP A 186 -5.55 -22.87 2.04
N ALA A 187 -5.21 -22.18 0.95
CA ALA A 187 -5.38 -20.74 0.77
C ALA A 187 -6.58 -20.40 -0.15
N SER A 188 -7.43 -21.38 -0.50
CA SER A 188 -8.50 -21.18 -1.49
C SER A 188 -9.73 -20.45 -0.94
N ARG A 189 -9.86 -20.37 0.40
CA ARG A 189 -11.03 -19.82 1.10
C ARG A 189 -10.70 -18.64 2.01
N LEU A 190 -9.67 -17.89 1.65
CA LEU A 190 -9.28 -16.72 2.41
C LEU A 190 -10.23 -15.55 2.12
N HIS A 191 -10.57 -14.79 3.16
CA HIS A 191 -11.46 -13.64 3.13
C HIS A 191 -10.90 -12.53 4.01
N PHE A 192 -10.30 -11.52 3.40
CA PHE A 192 -9.85 -10.28 4.05
C PHE A 192 -9.73 -9.16 3.02
N PRO A 193 -9.96 -7.89 3.43
CA PRO A 193 -9.92 -6.73 2.52
C PRO A 193 -8.50 -6.34 2.15
N SER A 194 -8.33 -5.65 1.02
CA SER A 194 -7.06 -5.05 0.63
C SER A 194 -7.19 -4.04 -0.52
N TYR A 195 -6.14 -3.86 -1.31
CA TYR A 195 -6.14 -2.99 -2.47
C TYR A 195 -6.87 -3.59 -3.67
N GLY A 196 -7.58 -2.74 -4.43
CA GLY A 196 -8.01 -3.08 -5.79
C GLY A 196 -6.90 -2.82 -6.80
N ALA A 197 -6.78 -3.69 -7.80
CA ALA A 197 -5.71 -3.60 -8.81
C ALA A 197 -5.69 -2.24 -9.56
N ASP A 198 -6.85 -1.65 -9.85
CA ASP A 198 -6.93 -0.37 -10.56
C ASP A 198 -6.47 0.79 -9.67
N ALA A 199 -6.83 0.79 -8.39
CA ALA A 199 -6.31 1.77 -7.42
C ALA A 199 -4.78 1.61 -7.25
N ALA A 200 -4.28 0.38 -7.16
CA ALA A 200 -2.85 0.10 -7.09
C ALA A 200 -2.09 0.61 -8.32
N ARG A 201 -2.64 0.43 -9.55
CA ARG A 201 -2.04 0.98 -10.77
C ARG A 201 -1.89 2.51 -10.70
N ILE A 202 -2.92 3.23 -10.26
CA ILE A 202 -2.86 4.68 -10.09
C ILE A 202 -1.81 5.07 -9.04
N LEU A 203 -1.79 4.39 -7.91
CA LEU A 203 -0.80 4.66 -6.85
C LEU A 203 0.63 4.45 -7.33
N VAL A 204 0.88 3.37 -8.06
CA VAL A 204 2.21 3.03 -8.57
C VAL A 204 2.61 3.90 -9.76
N ALA A 205 1.77 3.99 -10.79
CA ALA A 205 2.13 4.64 -12.05
C ALA A 205 2.00 6.17 -12.00
N ASP A 206 0.89 6.68 -11.41
CA ASP A 206 0.58 8.11 -11.46
C ASP A 206 1.02 8.86 -10.20
N ARG A 207 1.07 8.20 -9.03
CA ARG A 207 1.49 8.79 -7.75
C ARG A 207 2.93 8.44 -7.40
N LYS A 208 3.49 7.38 -8.05
CA LYS A 208 4.88 6.93 -7.89
C LYS A 208 5.24 6.71 -6.43
N VAL A 209 4.35 6.00 -5.73
CA VAL A 209 4.54 5.65 -4.32
C VAL A 209 5.72 4.70 -4.14
N THR A 210 6.29 4.64 -2.93
CA THR A 210 7.43 3.74 -2.64
C THR A 210 6.99 2.43 -2.01
N ALA A 211 5.84 2.42 -1.34
CA ALA A 211 5.28 1.21 -0.75
C ALA A 211 3.75 1.26 -0.69
N LEU A 212 3.12 0.10 -0.75
CA LEU A 212 1.74 -0.15 -0.34
C LEU A 212 1.77 -0.95 0.96
N GLY A 213 1.16 -0.44 2.03
CA GLY A 213 1.06 -1.12 3.31
C GLY A 213 -0.38 -1.44 3.67
N VAL A 214 -0.62 -2.50 4.44
CA VAL A 214 -1.96 -2.92 4.86
C VAL A 214 -1.94 -3.61 6.22
N ASP A 215 -3.04 -3.52 6.96
CA ASP A 215 -3.25 -4.22 8.23
C ASP A 215 -3.94 -5.58 8.07
N THR A 216 -3.75 -6.23 6.91
CA THR A 216 -4.18 -7.60 6.58
C THR A 216 -3.00 -8.47 6.16
N ALA A 217 -3.28 -9.74 5.87
CA ALA A 217 -2.25 -10.73 5.54
C ALA A 217 -1.64 -10.57 4.15
N SER A 218 -2.23 -9.72 3.29
CA SER A 218 -1.74 -9.50 1.94
C SER A 218 -2.20 -8.15 1.37
N ILE A 219 -1.35 -7.52 0.54
CA ILE A 219 -1.74 -6.36 -0.28
C ILE A 219 -2.74 -6.72 -1.39
N ASP A 220 -2.88 -7.99 -1.76
CA ASP A 220 -4.03 -8.51 -2.49
C ASP A 220 -5.13 -8.97 -1.52
N HIS A 221 -6.41 -8.88 -1.89
CA HIS A 221 -7.53 -9.33 -1.06
C HIS A 221 -7.58 -10.86 -0.94
N GLY A 222 -8.19 -11.38 0.14
CA GLY A 222 -8.19 -12.80 0.47
C GLY A 222 -8.53 -13.77 -0.66
N PRO A 223 -9.60 -13.56 -1.45
CA PRO A 223 -9.96 -14.43 -2.57
C PRO A 223 -9.05 -14.36 -3.80
N SER A 224 -8.03 -13.48 -3.82
CA SER A 224 -7.11 -13.35 -4.95
C SER A 224 -6.34 -14.64 -5.21
N LYS A 225 -6.27 -15.06 -6.48
CA LYS A 225 -5.53 -16.26 -6.91
C LYS A 225 -4.34 -15.94 -7.80
N ASP A 226 -4.36 -14.78 -8.42
CA ASP A 226 -3.37 -14.30 -9.39
C ASP A 226 -2.51 -13.13 -8.86
N PHE A 227 -2.81 -12.63 -7.65
CA PHE A 227 -2.04 -11.61 -6.96
C PHE A 227 -1.70 -10.38 -7.82
N PRO A 228 -2.68 -9.72 -8.45
CA PRO A 228 -2.43 -8.64 -9.39
C PRO A 228 -1.78 -7.42 -8.74
N VAL A 229 -2.06 -7.13 -7.47
CA VAL A 229 -1.44 -6.00 -6.76
C VAL A 229 0.04 -6.26 -6.53
N HIS A 230 0.42 -7.46 -6.08
CA HIS A 230 1.83 -7.85 -5.95
C HIS A 230 2.58 -7.72 -7.28
N GLN A 231 1.99 -8.20 -8.39
CA GLN A 231 2.61 -8.08 -9.70
C GLN A 231 2.82 -6.62 -10.12
N ILE A 232 1.83 -5.74 -9.85
CA ILE A 232 1.91 -4.31 -10.17
C ILE A 232 3.04 -3.65 -9.38
N VAL A 233 3.12 -3.87 -8.06
CA VAL A 233 4.14 -3.24 -7.21
C VAL A 233 5.53 -3.79 -7.53
N ALA A 234 5.68 -5.10 -7.71
CA ALA A 234 6.94 -5.74 -8.03
C ALA A 234 7.52 -5.24 -9.35
N ALA A 235 6.69 -5.14 -10.40
CA ALA A 235 7.11 -4.64 -11.71
C ALA A 235 7.70 -3.23 -11.67
N ALA A 236 7.32 -2.41 -10.69
CA ALA A 236 7.77 -1.03 -10.52
C ALA A 236 8.83 -0.83 -9.41
N ASN A 237 9.35 -1.89 -8.80
CA ASN A 237 10.21 -1.84 -7.61
C ASN A 237 9.56 -1.05 -6.45
N VAL A 238 8.25 -1.20 -6.26
CA VAL A 238 7.49 -0.71 -5.12
C VAL A 238 7.39 -1.83 -4.07
N LEU A 239 7.42 -1.48 -2.78
CA LEU A 239 7.46 -2.42 -1.67
C LEU A 239 6.04 -2.80 -1.21
N GLY A 240 5.86 -4.00 -0.67
CA GLY A 240 4.70 -4.39 0.12
C GLY A 240 5.02 -4.32 1.62
N LEU A 241 4.07 -3.87 2.44
CA LEU A 241 4.14 -3.95 3.90
C LEU A 241 2.87 -4.63 4.39
N GLU A 242 2.99 -5.77 5.01
CA GLU A 242 1.85 -6.60 5.37
C GLU A 242 1.75 -6.84 6.88
N ASN A 243 0.55 -7.17 7.34
CA ASN A 243 0.25 -7.38 8.75
C ASN A 243 0.67 -6.20 9.63
N LEU A 244 0.41 -4.97 9.18
CA LEU A 244 0.61 -3.79 10.00
C LEU A 244 -0.43 -3.71 11.12
N THR A 245 -0.10 -3.00 12.19
CA THR A 245 -1.04 -2.66 13.28
C THR A 245 -0.94 -1.18 13.65
N GLY A 246 -1.80 -0.69 14.54
CA GLY A 246 -1.73 0.68 15.03
C GLY A 246 -2.04 1.77 14.01
N LEU A 247 -2.58 1.43 12.82
CA LEU A 247 -2.91 2.40 11.78
C LEU A 247 -4.04 3.36 12.20
N ASP A 248 -4.86 2.98 13.17
CA ASP A 248 -5.91 3.82 13.76
C ASP A 248 -5.37 4.99 14.57
N ALA A 249 -4.13 4.92 15.02
CA ALA A 249 -3.45 6.01 15.73
C ALA A 249 -2.82 7.07 14.81
N LEU A 250 -2.85 6.85 13.48
CA LEU A 250 -2.21 7.71 12.51
C LEU A 250 -3.21 8.69 11.88
N PRO A 251 -2.81 9.95 11.64
CA PRO A 251 -3.60 10.89 10.83
C PRO A 251 -3.58 10.46 9.34
N PRO A 252 -4.51 10.96 8.52
CA PRO A 252 -4.53 10.69 7.07
C PRO A 252 -3.25 11.13 6.34
N THR A 253 -2.59 12.16 6.87
CA THR A 253 -1.34 12.77 6.35
C THR A 253 -0.40 13.09 7.52
N GLU A 254 0.78 13.62 7.24
CA GLU A 254 1.76 14.13 8.23
C GLU A 254 2.56 13.06 9.01
N ALA A 255 2.24 11.79 8.84
CA ALA A 255 3.06 10.72 9.40
C ALA A 255 4.30 10.47 8.54
N TRP A 256 5.38 10.02 9.19
CA TRP A 256 6.52 9.38 8.54
C TRP A 256 6.63 7.95 9.01
N VAL A 257 6.95 7.04 8.10
CA VAL A 257 7.15 5.63 8.43
C VAL A 257 8.60 5.23 8.21
N ILE A 258 9.11 4.49 9.18
CA ILE A 258 10.39 3.79 9.15
C ILE A 258 10.07 2.30 9.12
N ALA A 259 10.38 1.63 8.00
CA ALA A 259 10.07 0.21 7.75
C ALA A 259 11.36 -0.52 7.34
N LEU A 260 12.20 -0.84 8.31
CA LEU A 260 13.52 -1.46 8.09
C LEU A 260 13.44 -2.98 8.30
N PRO A 261 13.39 -3.79 7.23
CA PRO A 261 13.39 -5.24 7.34
C PRO A 261 14.78 -5.77 7.73
N MET A 262 14.83 -7.02 8.16
CA MET A 262 16.08 -7.77 8.23
C MET A 262 16.74 -7.78 6.84
N LYS A 263 17.99 -7.36 6.75
CA LYS A 263 18.73 -7.29 5.48
C LYS A 263 19.28 -8.65 5.07
N ILE A 264 18.41 -9.52 4.61
CA ILE A 264 18.74 -10.89 4.17
C ILE A 264 19.31 -10.83 2.76
N ALA A 265 20.54 -11.27 2.56
CA ALA A 265 21.18 -11.26 1.24
C ALA A 265 20.41 -12.18 0.27
N GLY A 266 19.91 -11.60 -0.83
CA GLY A 266 19.12 -12.31 -1.83
C GLY A 266 17.69 -12.64 -1.40
N GLY A 267 17.24 -12.23 -0.20
CA GLY A 267 15.92 -12.53 0.34
C GLY A 267 14.79 -11.85 -0.43
N SER A 268 13.63 -12.50 -0.49
CA SER A 268 12.43 -11.99 -1.15
C SER A 268 11.63 -11.03 -0.29
N GLY A 269 11.93 -10.96 1.00
CA GLY A 269 11.30 -10.11 2.00
C GLY A 269 11.96 -10.29 3.36
N GLY A 270 11.31 -9.82 4.40
CA GLY A 270 11.81 -10.06 5.75
C GLY A 270 10.97 -9.45 6.85
N PRO A 271 11.00 -10.07 8.05
CA PRO A 271 10.40 -9.51 9.24
C PRO A 271 10.95 -8.10 9.52
N LEU A 272 10.10 -7.23 10.03
CA LEU A 272 10.52 -5.86 10.37
C LEU A 272 9.86 -5.35 11.65
N ARG A 273 10.45 -4.33 12.26
CA ARG A 273 9.79 -3.45 13.20
C ARG A 273 9.47 -2.14 12.49
N ALA A 274 8.23 -2.00 11.98
CA ALA A 274 7.75 -0.75 11.43
C ALA A 274 7.33 0.19 12.56
N ILE A 275 7.67 1.47 12.44
CA ILE A 275 7.21 2.53 13.33
C ILE A 275 6.74 3.72 12.53
N ALA A 276 5.78 4.47 13.08
CA ALA A 276 5.42 5.78 12.56
C ALA A 276 5.90 6.88 13.50
N LEU A 277 6.35 7.99 12.92
CA LEU A 277 6.71 9.23 13.59
C LEU A 277 5.63 10.27 13.27
N LEU A 278 5.06 10.86 14.29
CA LEU A 278 4.05 11.92 14.20
C LEU A 278 4.62 13.22 14.75
N PRO A 279 4.25 14.39 14.20
CA PRO A 279 4.65 15.70 14.69
C PRO A 279 4.35 15.93 16.17
#